data_9bc444cb5882aeebf7347ece5b28d933
#
_entry.id   9bc444cb5882aeebf7347ece5b28d933
#
_cell.length_a   1.000
_cell.length_b   1.000
_cell.length_c   1.000
_cell.angle_alpha   90.00
_cell.angle_beta   90.00
_cell.angle_gamma   90.00
#
_symmetry.space_group_name_H-M   'P 1'
#
loop_
_entity.id
_entity.type
_entity.pdbx_description
1 polymer ?
#
loop_
_entity_poly.entity_id
_entity_poly.type
_entity_poly.pdbx_seq_one_letter_code
_entity_poly.pdbx_strand_id
1 'polypeptide(L)'
;MEITFLIGNGFDIGLGMRTQYSQFIPRYIKNGKNKSTVLKDFSEQLGKNIDKWSYFEKQIGEYTLEFSKDNKYDLIDQLEDFEKEFIAYLLEEESKLEFNDSDKIGQFFQETILKFYETLHPESITSIKEVFKTYRASGHNYNFISFNYTQALDKCLEKIPNKKINTRKVSNTIYTDTVGKVVHVHGLCNQFPLIGLNDVEQIKNSELANNPEFVKYLIKPSLNKLHRMGNASNASKMIDTSKIICIYGMSLGETDLLWWNKLVAWLNGGNDRHLIVFEHDDHFSRSSQFGWIRKMDSLIDKLQSYNKNPGIKVESLRDRIHLSLKDIFAYPLLEKERNNQIESFEHKIEKLQDKVDKTTQIYIGKEEPSNAKEGDIWLQVVE
;
A
#
# COMPACT_ATOMS: atom_id res chain seq x y z
N MET A 1 -12.15 -17.26 -12.41
CA MET A 1 -10.82 -17.29 -11.77
C MET A 1 -10.74 -16.09 -10.83
N GLU A 2 -10.23 -16.28 -9.62
CA GLU A 2 -10.09 -15.20 -8.65
C GLU A 2 -8.67 -14.64 -8.68
N ILE A 3 -8.54 -13.32 -8.75
CA ILE A 3 -7.31 -12.54 -8.66
C ILE A 3 -7.53 -11.54 -7.52
N THR A 4 -6.61 -11.47 -6.56
CA THR A 4 -6.80 -10.61 -5.39
C THR A 4 -5.63 -9.64 -5.23
N PHE A 5 -5.93 -8.36 -5.08
CA PHE A 5 -4.98 -7.31 -4.76
C PHE A 5 -5.03 -7.01 -3.25
N LEU A 6 -3.89 -7.08 -2.59
CA LEU A 6 -3.67 -6.55 -1.25
C LEU A 6 -3.15 -5.13 -1.40
N ILE A 7 -3.91 -4.17 -0.91
CA ILE A 7 -3.67 -2.74 -1.12
C ILE A 7 -3.32 -2.07 0.21
N GLY A 8 -2.15 -1.45 0.27
CA GLY A 8 -1.72 -0.64 1.42
C GLY A 8 -1.60 0.84 1.11
N ASN A 9 -1.03 1.59 2.05
CA ASN A 9 -0.98 3.05 2.04
C ASN A 9 -0.29 3.67 0.81
N GLY A 10 0.58 2.92 0.13
CA GLY A 10 1.17 3.37 -1.14
C GLY A 10 0.14 3.69 -2.22
N PHE A 11 -1.07 3.10 -2.15
CA PHE A 11 -2.17 3.44 -3.04
C PHE A 11 -2.66 4.87 -2.79
N ASP A 12 -2.95 5.22 -1.54
CA ASP A 12 -3.42 6.55 -1.17
C ASP A 12 -2.36 7.63 -1.51
N ILE A 13 -1.08 7.31 -1.27
CA ILE A 13 0.05 8.15 -1.66
C ILE A 13 0.11 8.33 -3.18
N GLY A 14 -0.09 7.27 -3.95
CA GLY A 14 -0.13 7.30 -5.42
C GLY A 14 -1.28 8.15 -5.99
N LEU A 15 -2.34 8.38 -5.22
CA LEU A 15 -3.40 9.35 -5.54
C LEU A 15 -3.05 10.79 -5.14
N GLY A 16 -1.89 11.01 -4.49
CA GLY A 16 -1.43 12.31 -4.00
C GLY A 16 -1.83 12.62 -2.55
N MET A 17 -2.47 11.70 -1.84
CA MET A 17 -2.86 11.91 -0.44
C MET A 17 -1.63 11.92 0.48
N ARG A 18 -1.66 12.76 1.49
CA ARG A 18 -0.60 12.87 2.50
C ARG A 18 -0.87 11.96 3.68
N THR A 19 -0.92 10.66 3.45
CA THR A 19 -1.29 9.65 4.44
C THR A 19 -0.10 8.94 5.10
N GLN A 20 1.12 9.42 4.89
CA GLN A 20 2.30 8.90 5.57
C GLN A 20 2.29 9.29 7.05
N TYR A 21 2.78 8.41 7.89
CA TYR A 21 2.92 8.65 9.32
C TYR A 21 3.76 9.90 9.63
N SER A 22 4.85 10.09 8.91
CA SER A 22 5.72 11.27 9.01
C SER A 22 5.01 12.61 8.71
N GLN A 23 3.89 12.57 7.99
CA GLN A 23 3.09 13.74 7.66
C GLN A 23 2.03 14.05 8.73
N PHE A 24 1.48 13.02 9.37
CA PHE A 24 0.49 13.14 10.43
C PHE A 24 1.09 13.52 11.78
N ILE A 25 2.18 12.88 12.21
CA ILE A 25 2.75 13.03 13.55
C ILE A 25 3.11 14.47 13.92
N PRO A 26 3.71 15.30 13.05
CA PRO A 26 3.98 16.71 13.38
C PRO A 26 2.70 17.49 13.73
N ARG A 27 1.58 17.18 13.05
CA ARG A 27 0.27 17.77 13.35
C ARG A 27 -0.25 17.29 14.72
N TYR A 28 -0.17 15.99 14.98
CA TYR A 28 -0.59 15.42 16.26
C TYR A 28 0.19 16.00 17.44
N ILE A 29 1.51 16.09 17.33
CA ILE A 29 2.38 16.71 18.35
C ILE A 29 2.01 18.18 18.58
N LYS A 30 1.78 18.94 17.51
CA LYS A 30 1.39 20.34 17.59
C LYS A 30 0.07 20.51 18.34
N ASN A 31 -0.93 19.66 18.06
CA ASN A 31 -2.22 19.68 18.71
C ASN A 31 -2.12 19.20 20.18
N GLY A 32 -1.24 18.25 20.46
CA GLY A 32 -1.03 17.68 21.79
C GLY A 32 -0.38 18.62 22.82
N LYS A 33 0.25 19.73 22.40
CA LYS A 33 0.89 20.70 23.30
C LYS A 33 -0.07 21.34 24.32
N ASN A 34 -1.37 21.32 24.06
CA ASN A 34 -2.42 21.84 24.93
C ASN A 34 -3.16 20.75 25.71
N LYS A 35 -2.72 19.48 25.62
CA LYS A 35 -3.34 18.32 26.23
C LYS A 35 -2.66 17.96 27.56
N SER A 36 -3.15 16.92 28.24
CA SER A 36 -2.57 16.42 29.48
C SER A 36 -1.09 16.06 29.35
N THR A 37 -0.34 16.06 30.46
CA THR A 37 1.10 15.73 30.48
C THR A 37 1.38 14.37 29.83
N VAL A 38 0.50 13.40 30.08
CA VAL A 38 0.62 12.02 29.56
C VAL A 38 0.50 11.95 28.04
N LEU A 39 -0.45 12.69 27.46
CA LEU A 39 -0.61 12.78 25.99
C LEU A 39 0.56 13.53 25.33
N LYS A 40 1.17 14.46 26.05
CA LYS A 40 2.35 15.17 25.58
C LYS A 40 3.55 14.24 25.50
N ASP A 41 3.79 13.45 26.55
CA ASP A 41 4.89 12.48 26.61
C ASP A 41 4.74 11.41 25.53
N PHE A 42 3.53 10.90 25.31
CA PHE A 42 3.21 9.98 24.22
C PHE A 42 3.53 10.58 22.84
N SER A 43 3.07 11.82 22.59
CA SER A 43 3.33 12.52 21.33
C SER A 43 4.83 12.73 21.09
N GLU A 44 5.59 13.08 22.12
CA GLU A 44 7.04 13.30 22.03
C GLU A 44 7.80 11.98 21.76
N GLN A 45 7.36 10.88 22.35
CA GLN A 45 7.93 9.56 22.05
C GLN A 45 7.63 9.10 20.63
N LEU A 46 6.42 9.29 20.13
CA LEU A 46 6.04 9.02 18.74
C LEU A 46 6.88 9.86 17.75
N GLY A 47 7.25 11.08 18.10
CA GLY A 47 8.05 11.98 17.27
C GLY A 47 9.51 11.57 17.07
N LYS A 48 10.04 10.65 17.88
CA LYS A 48 11.46 10.26 17.83
C LYS A 48 11.83 9.35 16.64
N ASN A 49 10.86 8.64 16.06
CA ASN A 49 11.06 7.69 14.95
C ASN A 49 9.90 7.77 13.93
N ILE A 50 9.99 8.71 13.00
CA ILE A 50 8.85 9.15 12.18
C ILE A 50 8.66 8.34 10.89
N ASP A 51 9.56 7.42 10.50
CA ASP A 51 9.67 7.02 9.11
C ASP A 51 8.63 6.01 8.59
N LYS A 52 7.98 5.20 9.43
CA LYS A 52 7.04 4.17 8.94
C LYS A 52 5.89 3.88 9.90
N TRP A 53 4.70 3.55 9.34
CA TRP A 53 3.54 3.09 10.12
C TRP A 53 3.85 1.86 11.00
N SER A 54 4.65 0.93 10.51
CA SER A 54 5.13 -0.22 11.29
C SER A 54 5.91 0.17 12.55
N TYR A 55 6.53 1.34 12.57
CA TYR A 55 7.17 1.89 13.76
C TYR A 55 6.15 2.36 14.80
N PHE A 56 5.03 2.92 14.36
CA PHE A 56 3.96 3.34 15.29
C PHE A 56 3.43 2.15 16.10
N GLU A 57 3.05 1.07 15.44
CA GLU A 57 2.56 -0.14 16.11
C GLU A 57 3.63 -0.73 17.02
N LYS A 58 4.88 -0.81 16.56
CA LYS A 58 5.99 -1.24 17.41
C LYS A 58 6.16 -0.33 18.64
N GLN A 59 6.06 0.98 18.46
CA GLN A 59 6.18 1.94 19.57
C GLN A 59 5.03 1.85 20.56
N ILE A 60 3.79 1.59 20.11
CA ILE A 60 2.69 1.29 21.04
C ILE A 60 3.09 0.08 21.92
N GLY A 61 3.62 -0.97 21.31
CA GLY A 61 4.07 -2.16 22.04
C GLY A 61 5.15 -1.85 23.08
N GLU A 62 6.17 -1.08 22.71
CA GLU A 62 7.24 -0.63 23.62
C GLU A 62 6.69 0.29 24.72
N TYR A 63 5.79 1.20 24.37
CA TYR A 63 5.21 2.16 25.27
C TYR A 63 4.35 1.51 26.37
N THR A 64 3.88 0.27 26.16
CA THR A 64 3.22 -0.50 27.24
C THR A 64 4.09 -0.69 28.48
N LEU A 65 5.42 -0.58 28.37
CA LEU A 65 6.33 -0.71 29.51
C LEU A 65 6.19 0.43 30.55
N GLU A 66 5.67 1.58 30.15
CA GLU A 66 5.44 2.74 31.01
C GLU A 66 4.17 2.61 31.87
N PHE A 67 3.39 1.51 31.71
CA PHE A 67 2.11 1.31 32.35
C PHE A 67 2.10 0.04 33.21
N SER A 68 1.15 0.02 34.16
CA SER A 68 0.84 -1.12 35.01
C SER A 68 -0.64 -1.50 34.90
N LYS A 69 -1.09 -2.53 35.63
CA LYS A 69 -2.52 -2.86 35.69
C LYS A 69 -3.38 -1.73 36.24
N ASP A 70 -2.83 -0.90 37.13
CA ASP A 70 -3.60 0.13 37.81
C ASP A 70 -3.88 1.35 36.92
N ASN A 71 -2.94 1.67 36.00
CA ASN A 71 -3.07 2.81 35.07
C ASN A 71 -3.18 2.41 33.60
N LYS A 72 -3.54 1.14 33.31
CA LYS A 72 -3.68 0.63 31.90
C LYS A 72 -4.68 1.42 31.06
N TYR A 73 -5.69 2.00 31.68
CA TYR A 73 -6.71 2.79 30.97
C TYR A 73 -6.18 4.14 30.50
N ASP A 74 -5.15 4.70 31.16
CA ASP A 74 -4.52 5.92 30.69
C ASP A 74 -3.88 5.72 29.31
N LEU A 75 -3.32 4.53 29.02
CA LEU A 75 -2.83 4.17 27.71
C LEU A 75 -3.98 4.02 26.69
N ILE A 76 -5.08 3.40 27.10
CA ILE A 76 -6.25 3.24 26.20
C ILE A 76 -6.82 4.61 25.84
N ASP A 77 -6.96 5.52 26.80
CA ASP A 77 -7.47 6.88 26.55
C ASP A 77 -6.54 7.67 25.61
N GLN A 78 -5.22 7.47 25.71
CA GLN A 78 -4.26 8.08 24.80
C GLN A 78 -4.37 7.54 23.37
N LEU A 79 -4.55 6.22 23.24
CA LEU A 79 -4.76 5.59 21.94
C LEU A 79 -6.08 6.03 21.30
N GLU A 80 -7.13 6.19 22.10
CA GLU A 80 -8.42 6.72 21.63
C GLU A 80 -8.31 8.17 21.15
N ASP A 81 -7.56 9.02 21.86
CA ASP A 81 -7.27 10.39 21.42
C ASP A 81 -6.47 10.42 20.11
N PHE A 82 -5.43 9.58 20.03
CA PHE A 82 -4.65 9.41 18.80
C PHE A 82 -5.53 8.96 17.64
N GLU A 83 -6.36 7.96 17.86
CA GLU A 83 -7.27 7.42 16.85
C GLU A 83 -8.22 8.51 16.31
N LYS A 84 -8.84 9.28 17.19
CA LYS A 84 -9.74 10.39 16.79
C LYS A 84 -9.04 11.43 15.92
N GLU A 85 -7.85 11.86 16.30
CA GLU A 85 -7.07 12.85 15.53
C GLU A 85 -6.60 12.27 14.19
N PHE A 86 -6.19 10.98 14.19
CA PHE A 86 -5.74 10.31 12.98
C PHE A 86 -6.87 10.11 11.97
N ILE A 87 -8.04 9.66 12.44
CA ILE A 87 -9.24 9.52 11.60
C ILE A 87 -9.64 10.88 11.01
N ALA A 88 -9.68 11.92 11.82
CA ALA A 88 -10.00 13.28 11.36
C ALA A 88 -9.01 13.75 10.29
N TYR A 89 -7.72 13.44 10.46
CA TYR A 89 -6.69 13.75 9.48
C TYR A 89 -6.90 12.99 8.16
N LEU A 90 -7.16 11.69 8.21
CA LEU A 90 -7.37 10.88 7.00
C LEU A 90 -8.63 11.31 6.25
N LEU A 91 -9.71 11.64 6.95
CA LEU A 91 -10.94 12.15 6.34
C LEU A 91 -10.71 13.51 5.67
N GLU A 92 -9.89 14.38 6.27
CA GLU A 92 -9.48 15.64 5.65
C GLU A 92 -8.69 15.41 4.36
N GLU A 93 -7.70 14.49 4.38
CA GLU A 93 -6.93 14.15 3.18
C GLU A 93 -7.82 13.52 2.09
N GLU A 94 -8.70 12.60 2.48
CA GLU A 94 -9.63 11.97 1.54
C GLU A 94 -10.62 12.98 0.92
N SER A 95 -11.01 14.02 1.66
CA SER A 95 -11.93 15.06 1.17
C SER A 95 -11.31 15.95 0.08
N LYS A 96 -9.98 15.94 -0.05
CA LYS A 96 -9.24 16.71 -1.06
C LYS A 96 -9.18 16.01 -2.41
N LEU A 97 -9.58 14.74 -2.49
CA LEU A 97 -9.58 13.97 -3.74
C LEU A 97 -10.62 14.50 -4.71
N GLU A 98 -10.20 14.83 -5.93
CA GLU A 98 -11.04 15.35 -7.00
C GLU A 98 -11.28 14.28 -8.07
N PHE A 99 -12.53 13.96 -8.33
CA PHE A 99 -12.95 12.98 -9.33
C PHE A 99 -13.59 13.65 -10.54
N ASN A 100 -13.04 14.80 -10.98
CA ASN A 100 -13.61 15.67 -12.00
C ASN A 100 -13.70 15.00 -13.39
N ASP A 101 -12.77 14.11 -13.74
CA ASP A 101 -12.77 13.34 -14.98
C ASP A 101 -13.01 11.85 -14.70
N SER A 102 -14.25 11.55 -14.31
CA SER A 102 -14.64 10.19 -13.91
C SER A 102 -14.37 9.14 -14.98
N ASP A 103 -14.52 9.50 -16.26
CA ASP A 103 -14.32 8.56 -17.38
C ASP A 103 -12.84 8.21 -17.56
N LYS A 104 -11.95 9.19 -17.48
CA LYS A 104 -10.50 8.94 -17.57
C LYS A 104 -9.99 8.16 -16.34
N ILE A 105 -10.48 8.52 -15.15
CA ILE A 105 -10.15 7.78 -13.93
C ILE A 105 -10.60 6.32 -14.06
N GLY A 106 -11.86 6.09 -14.48
CA GLY A 106 -12.41 4.76 -14.67
C GLY A 106 -11.62 3.96 -15.71
N GLN A 107 -11.27 4.58 -16.84
CA GLN A 107 -10.45 3.96 -17.88
C GLN A 107 -9.05 3.61 -17.37
N PHE A 108 -8.38 4.52 -16.67
CA PHE A 108 -7.06 4.27 -16.10
C PHE A 108 -7.07 3.05 -15.17
N PHE A 109 -7.99 3.00 -14.21
CA PHE A 109 -8.07 1.87 -13.28
C PHE A 109 -8.48 0.57 -13.97
N GLN A 110 -9.39 0.62 -14.94
CA GLN A 110 -9.78 -0.53 -15.76
C GLN A 110 -8.57 -1.10 -16.52
N GLU A 111 -7.81 -0.26 -17.20
CA GLU A 111 -6.63 -0.68 -17.97
C GLU A 111 -5.51 -1.18 -17.05
N THR A 112 -5.27 -0.51 -15.95
CA THR A 112 -4.27 -0.93 -14.94
C THR A 112 -4.58 -2.32 -14.40
N ILE A 113 -5.84 -2.55 -13.99
CA ILE A 113 -6.29 -3.86 -13.50
C ILE A 113 -6.20 -4.94 -14.58
N LEU A 114 -6.51 -4.61 -15.82
CA LEU A 114 -6.41 -5.55 -16.94
C LEU A 114 -4.96 -5.92 -17.26
N LYS A 115 -4.05 -4.95 -17.20
CA LYS A 115 -2.65 -5.06 -17.66
C LYS A 115 -1.62 -5.15 -16.50
N PHE A 116 -2.05 -5.38 -15.28
CA PHE A 116 -1.20 -5.30 -14.07
C PHE A 116 0.12 -6.08 -14.18
N TYR A 117 0.14 -7.20 -14.90
CA TYR A 117 1.32 -8.07 -15.04
C TYR A 117 2.29 -7.64 -16.15
N GLU A 118 1.92 -6.68 -17.00
CA GLU A 118 2.76 -6.25 -18.15
C GLU A 118 4.03 -5.49 -17.71
N THR A 119 4.09 -5.07 -16.45
CA THR A 119 5.26 -4.41 -15.86
C THR A 119 6.31 -5.37 -15.31
N LEU A 120 6.05 -6.66 -15.33
CA LEU A 120 6.92 -7.71 -14.85
C LEU A 120 8.07 -8.02 -15.83
N HIS A 121 9.02 -8.81 -15.37
CA HIS A 121 10.05 -9.39 -16.24
C HIS A 121 9.41 -10.34 -17.28
N PRO A 122 9.96 -10.47 -18.53
CA PRO A 122 9.37 -11.26 -19.60
C PRO A 122 8.99 -12.70 -19.23
N GLU A 123 9.82 -13.40 -18.47
CA GLU A 123 9.52 -14.77 -18.00
C GLU A 123 8.32 -14.80 -17.06
N SER A 124 8.25 -13.83 -16.14
CA SER A 124 7.11 -13.67 -15.24
C SER A 124 5.82 -13.36 -16.00
N ILE A 125 5.88 -12.50 -17.02
CA ILE A 125 4.73 -12.23 -17.90
C ILE A 125 4.26 -13.52 -18.57
N THR A 126 5.18 -14.34 -19.05
CA THR A 126 4.87 -15.63 -19.68
C THR A 126 4.17 -16.57 -18.69
N SER A 127 4.70 -16.70 -17.47
CA SER A 127 4.11 -17.52 -16.42
C SER A 127 2.68 -17.09 -16.08
N ILE A 128 2.46 -15.78 -15.92
CA ILE A 128 1.11 -15.25 -15.63
C ILE A 128 0.16 -15.46 -16.81
N LYS A 129 0.63 -15.28 -18.07
CA LYS A 129 -0.19 -15.57 -19.26
C LYS A 129 -0.61 -17.03 -19.35
N GLU A 130 0.21 -17.98 -18.93
CA GLU A 130 -0.17 -19.41 -18.90
C GLU A 130 -1.28 -19.67 -17.86
N VAL A 131 -1.28 -18.97 -16.71
CA VAL A 131 -2.41 -19.03 -15.77
C VAL A 131 -3.68 -18.52 -16.43
N PHE A 132 -3.65 -17.37 -17.10
CA PHE A 132 -4.82 -16.85 -17.82
C PHE A 132 -5.31 -17.78 -18.92
N LYS A 133 -4.39 -18.44 -19.62
CA LYS A 133 -4.72 -19.42 -20.66
C LYS A 133 -5.40 -20.65 -20.09
N THR A 134 -4.93 -21.14 -18.92
CA THR A 134 -5.55 -22.27 -18.21
C THR A 134 -6.98 -21.96 -17.81
N TYR A 135 -7.25 -20.74 -17.32
CA TYR A 135 -8.56 -20.30 -16.87
C TYR A 135 -9.35 -19.49 -17.91
N ARG A 136 -8.99 -19.57 -19.20
CA ARG A 136 -9.60 -18.77 -20.27
C ARG A 136 -11.11 -18.96 -20.44
N ALA A 137 -11.63 -20.16 -20.10
CA ALA A 137 -13.05 -20.51 -20.17
C ALA A 137 -13.80 -20.22 -18.87
N SER A 138 -13.43 -19.13 -18.17
CA SER A 138 -14.14 -18.61 -16.98
C SER A 138 -14.06 -17.10 -16.93
N GLY A 139 -15.03 -16.42 -16.31
CA GLY A 139 -14.88 -15.00 -15.96
C GLY A 139 -13.76 -14.83 -14.91
N HIS A 140 -13.09 -13.69 -14.97
CA HIS A 140 -12.08 -13.34 -13.97
C HIS A 140 -12.65 -12.27 -13.04
N ASN A 141 -12.53 -12.50 -11.73
CA ASN A 141 -12.94 -11.55 -10.69
C ASN A 141 -11.68 -10.95 -10.06
N TYR A 142 -11.58 -9.64 -10.11
CA TYR A 142 -10.51 -8.87 -9.50
C TYR A 142 -10.99 -8.35 -8.16
N ASN A 143 -10.55 -8.99 -7.08
CA ASN A 143 -10.92 -8.69 -5.71
C ASN A 143 -9.85 -7.82 -5.04
N PHE A 144 -10.24 -7.10 -3.98
CA PHE A 144 -9.36 -6.21 -3.26
C PHE A 144 -9.46 -6.42 -1.75
N ILE A 145 -8.32 -6.56 -1.10
CA ILE A 145 -8.17 -6.55 0.35
C ILE A 145 -7.43 -5.26 0.70
N SER A 146 -8.13 -4.29 1.25
CA SER A 146 -7.55 -3.02 1.64
C SER A 146 -7.11 -3.03 3.09
N PHE A 147 -5.89 -2.56 3.33
CA PHE A 147 -5.33 -2.27 4.64
C PHE A 147 -5.45 -0.78 5.01
N ASN A 148 -5.96 0.04 4.06
CA ASN A 148 -6.17 1.47 4.27
C ASN A 148 -7.50 1.71 4.98
N TYR A 149 -7.54 2.80 5.75
CA TYR A 149 -8.74 3.27 6.46
C TYR A 149 -9.63 4.17 5.60
N THR A 150 -9.15 4.59 4.41
CA THR A 150 -9.83 5.48 3.47
C THR A 150 -10.72 4.71 2.51
N GLN A 151 -11.71 5.37 1.92
CA GLN A 151 -12.53 4.87 0.82
C GLN A 151 -11.98 5.23 -0.57
N ALA A 152 -10.73 5.71 -0.63
CA ALA A 152 -10.12 6.18 -1.87
C ALA A 152 -10.11 5.09 -2.97
N LEU A 153 -9.77 3.85 -2.61
CA LEU A 153 -9.82 2.70 -3.52
C LEU A 153 -11.25 2.45 -4.04
N ASP A 154 -12.24 2.43 -3.15
CA ASP A 154 -13.65 2.19 -3.52
C ASP A 154 -14.11 3.23 -4.51
N LYS A 155 -13.86 4.52 -4.23
CA LYS A 155 -14.22 5.64 -5.10
C LYS A 155 -13.58 5.54 -6.48
N CYS A 156 -12.31 5.10 -6.57
CA CYS A 156 -11.65 4.86 -7.84
C CYS A 156 -12.28 3.69 -8.62
N LEU A 157 -12.55 2.57 -7.96
CA LEU A 157 -13.15 1.39 -8.57
C LEU A 157 -14.60 1.63 -9.00
N GLU A 158 -15.34 2.50 -8.31
CA GLU A 158 -16.70 2.93 -8.69
C GLU A 158 -16.74 3.71 -10.02
N LYS A 159 -15.62 4.31 -10.44
CA LYS A 159 -15.52 4.98 -11.75
C LYS A 159 -15.43 4.01 -12.92
N ILE A 160 -15.14 2.73 -12.68
CA ILE A 160 -15.10 1.71 -13.73
C ILE A 160 -16.54 1.38 -14.17
N PRO A 161 -16.91 1.63 -15.44
CA PRO A 161 -18.28 1.46 -15.92
C PRO A 161 -18.78 0.03 -15.68
N ASN A 162 -19.91 -0.10 -14.96
CA ASN A 162 -20.54 -1.37 -14.62
C ASN A 162 -19.62 -2.35 -13.89
N LYS A 163 -18.52 -1.87 -13.27
CA LYS A 163 -17.46 -2.69 -12.70
C LYS A 163 -16.86 -3.71 -13.68
N LYS A 164 -16.94 -3.44 -14.96
CA LYS A 164 -16.50 -4.34 -16.02
C LYS A 164 -15.05 -4.04 -16.41
N ILE A 165 -14.18 -5.03 -16.28
CA ILE A 165 -12.77 -4.93 -16.66
C ILE A 165 -12.59 -5.29 -18.13
N ASN A 166 -13.15 -6.44 -18.57
CA ASN A 166 -12.96 -6.90 -19.94
C ASN A 166 -14.10 -7.83 -20.37
N THR A 167 -14.16 -8.10 -21.69
CA THR A 167 -15.05 -9.12 -22.27
C THR A 167 -14.25 -9.95 -23.26
N ARG A 168 -14.31 -11.26 -23.13
CA ARG A 168 -13.58 -12.20 -23.96
C ARG A 168 -14.55 -13.22 -24.58
N LYS A 169 -14.35 -13.57 -25.84
CA LYS A 169 -15.05 -14.65 -26.51
C LYS A 169 -14.12 -15.88 -26.58
N VAL A 170 -14.56 -16.99 -26.02
CA VAL A 170 -13.85 -18.27 -26.09
C VAL A 170 -14.81 -19.29 -26.72
N SER A 171 -14.46 -19.76 -27.89
CA SER A 171 -15.40 -20.53 -28.74
C SER A 171 -16.71 -19.74 -28.98
N ASN A 172 -17.86 -20.25 -28.55
CA ASN A 172 -19.16 -19.58 -28.70
C ASN A 172 -19.65 -18.92 -27.41
N THR A 173 -18.84 -18.91 -26.33
CA THR A 173 -19.23 -18.35 -25.05
C THR A 173 -18.52 -17.01 -24.78
N ILE A 174 -19.28 -16.04 -24.30
CA ILE A 174 -18.76 -14.73 -23.87
C ILE A 174 -18.53 -14.79 -22.35
N TYR A 175 -17.33 -14.45 -21.93
CA TYR A 175 -16.93 -14.31 -20.54
C TYR A 175 -16.66 -12.83 -20.23
N THR A 176 -17.18 -12.37 -19.10
CA THR A 176 -16.94 -11.00 -18.62
C THR A 176 -16.04 -11.06 -17.38
N ASP A 177 -15.01 -10.25 -17.39
CA ASP A 177 -14.11 -10.02 -16.27
C ASP A 177 -14.57 -8.78 -15.52
N THR A 178 -14.62 -8.85 -14.19
CA THR A 178 -15.26 -7.80 -13.37
C THR A 178 -14.42 -7.44 -12.14
N VAL A 179 -14.62 -6.20 -11.65
CA VAL A 179 -14.25 -5.84 -10.28
C VAL A 179 -15.13 -6.66 -9.32
N GLY A 180 -14.48 -7.41 -8.46
CA GLY A 180 -15.13 -8.27 -7.48
C GLY A 180 -15.41 -7.55 -6.15
N LYS A 181 -15.07 -8.19 -5.04
CA LYS A 181 -15.29 -7.68 -3.69
C LYS A 181 -14.14 -6.80 -3.24
N VAL A 182 -14.47 -5.75 -2.47
CA VAL A 182 -13.51 -4.99 -1.66
C VAL A 182 -13.74 -5.32 -0.20
N VAL A 183 -12.68 -5.63 0.54
CA VAL A 183 -12.73 -5.94 1.97
C VAL A 183 -11.68 -5.09 2.70
N HIS A 184 -12.11 -4.25 3.62
CA HIS A 184 -11.24 -3.44 4.47
C HIS A 184 -10.92 -4.19 5.77
N VAL A 185 -9.74 -4.78 5.87
CA VAL A 185 -9.37 -5.64 7.01
C VAL A 185 -9.19 -4.87 8.32
N HIS A 186 -8.87 -3.58 8.23
CA HIS A 186 -8.71 -2.69 9.37
C HIS A 186 -9.92 -1.75 9.57
N GLY A 187 -11.04 -2.00 8.86
CA GLY A 187 -12.20 -1.11 8.87
C GLY A 187 -11.98 0.15 8.03
N LEU A 188 -12.87 1.12 8.17
CA LEU A 188 -12.86 2.41 7.49
C LEU A 188 -12.92 3.54 8.51
N CYS A 189 -12.44 4.72 8.17
CA CYS A 189 -12.51 5.91 9.03
C CYS A 189 -13.91 6.20 9.59
N ASN A 190 -14.96 5.87 8.84
CA ASN A 190 -16.36 6.06 9.23
C ASN A 190 -17.05 4.77 9.71
N GLN A 191 -16.34 3.64 9.78
CA GLN A 191 -16.88 2.33 10.16
C GLN A 191 -15.85 1.52 10.94
N PHE A 192 -15.82 1.69 12.26
CA PHE A 192 -15.02 0.88 13.20
C PHE A 192 -13.56 0.68 12.73
N PRO A 193 -12.75 1.74 12.62
CA PRO A 193 -11.32 1.58 12.32
C PRO A 193 -10.63 0.80 13.43
N LEU A 194 -9.75 -0.12 13.05
CA LEU A 194 -9.01 -0.96 13.99
C LEU A 194 -7.56 -0.47 14.08
N ILE A 195 -7.30 0.41 15.02
CA ILE A 195 -5.94 0.87 15.36
C ILE A 195 -5.44 0.08 16.56
N GLY A 196 -4.22 -0.44 16.49
CA GLY A 196 -3.64 -1.24 17.56
C GLY A 196 -2.60 -2.22 17.04
N LEU A 197 -2.31 -3.24 17.85
CA LEU A 197 -1.33 -4.28 17.56
C LEU A 197 -1.97 -5.49 16.89
N ASN A 198 -1.20 -6.24 16.12
CA ASN A 198 -1.70 -7.44 15.45
C ASN A 198 -1.53 -8.72 16.27
N ASP A 199 -0.61 -8.73 17.25
CA ASP A 199 -0.31 -9.89 18.09
C ASP A 199 -0.02 -9.48 19.53
N VAL A 200 -0.40 -10.34 20.47
CA VAL A 200 -0.10 -10.16 21.92
C VAL A 200 1.42 -10.12 22.19
N GLU A 201 2.22 -10.83 21.39
CA GLU A 201 3.69 -10.82 21.48
C GLU A 201 4.31 -9.43 21.24
N GLN A 202 3.56 -8.54 20.60
CA GLN A 202 3.97 -7.14 20.40
C GLN A 202 3.84 -6.30 21.68
N ILE A 203 3.02 -6.71 22.65
CA ILE A 203 2.92 -6.05 23.97
C ILE A 203 4.17 -6.39 24.77
N LYS A 204 5.02 -5.40 25.08
CA LYS A 204 6.29 -5.62 25.77
C LYS A 204 6.13 -5.74 27.28
N ASN A 205 5.09 -5.16 27.84
CA ASN A 205 4.75 -5.36 29.25
C ASN A 205 4.05 -6.70 29.45
N SER A 206 4.75 -7.66 30.07
CA SER A 206 4.24 -9.03 30.29
C SER A 206 3.00 -9.08 31.19
N GLU A 207 2.86 -8.16 32.14
CA GLU A 207 1.70 -8.07 33.02
C GLU A 207 0.45 -7.65 32.22
N LEU A 208 0.58 -6.68 31.30
CA LEU A 208 -0.48 -6.23 30.43
C LEU A 208 -0.77 -7.23 29.31
N ALA A 209 0.25 -7.90 28.78
CA ALA A 209 0.08 -8.97 27.78
C ALA A 209 -0.75 -10.15 28.32
N ASN A 210 -0.64 -10.44 29.62
CA ASN A 210 -1.43 -11.46 30.31
C ASN A 210 -2.77 -10.95 30.86
N ASN A 211 -3.15 -9.69 30.58
CA ASN A 211 -4.41 -9.12 31.02
C ASN A 211 -5.46 -9.19 29.89
N PRO A 212 -6.46 -10.10 29.95
CA PRO A 212 -7.43 -10.28 28.87
C PRO A 212 -8.28 -9.03 28.60
N GLU A 213 -8.51 -8.23 29.65
CA GLU A 213 -9.26 -6.99 29.53
C GLU A 213 -8.49 -5.91 28.74
N PHE A 214 -7.18 -5.79 28.98
CA PHE A 214 -6.31 -4.89 28.22
C PHE A 214 -6.10 -5.36 26.79
N VAL A 215 -5.80 -6.65 26.59
CA VAL A 215 -5.57 -7.26 25.27
C VAL A 215 -6.75 -7.05 24.33
N LYS A 216 -8.00 -7.10 24.83
CA LYS A 216 -9.19 -6.91 23.99
C LYS A 216 -9.29 -5.52 23.36
N TYR A 217 -8.71 -4.48 23.99
CA TYR A 217 -8.72 -3.11 23.48
C TYR A 217 -7.56 -2.80 22.54
N LEU A 218 -6.48 -3.56 22.59
CA LEU A 218 -5.25 -3.23 21.88
C LEU A 218 -4.98 -4.14 20.68
N ILE A 219 -5.48 -5.37 20.68
CA ILE A 219 -5.17 -6.37 19.67
C ILE A 219 -6.25 -6.39 18.57
N LYS A 220 -5.88 -5.99 17.34
CA LYS A 220 -6.79 -5.90 16.17
C LYS A 220 -7.62 -7.17 15.91
N PRO A 221 -7.06 -8.40 15.91
CA PRO A 221 -7.86 -9.62 15.82
C PRO A 221 -8.95 -9.75 16.90
N SER A 222 -8.67 -9.31 18.11
CA SER A 222 -9.65 -9.30 19.22
C SER A 222 -10.74 -8.27 18.97
N LEU A 223 -10.37 -7.06 18.57
CA LEU A 223 -11.31 -5.99 18.18
C LEU A 223 -12.21 -6.42 17.01
N ASN A 224 -11.64 -6.99 15.98
CA ASN A 224 -12.37 -7.50 14.82
C ASN A 224 -13.44 -8.55 15.21
N LYS A 225 -13.08 -9.45 16.15
CA LYS A 225 -14.00 -10.46 16.70
C LYS A 225 -15.11 -9.80 17.54
N LEU A 226 -14.77 -8.84 18.39
CA LEU A 226 -15.74 -8.11 19.23
C LEU A 226 -16.76 -7.33 18.40
N HIS A 227 -16.28 -6.64 17.36
CA HIS A 227 -17.16 -5.88 16.45
C HIS A 227 -17.90 -6.76 15.43
N ARG A 228 -17.68 -8.09 15.42
CA ARG A 228 -18.30 -9.04 14.50
C ARG A 228 -18.17 -8.65 13.02
N MET A 229 -17.10 -7.97 12.66
CA MET A 229 -16.92 -7.41 11.30
C MET A 229 -16.74 -8.49 10.22
N GLY A 230 -16.20 -9.65 10.59
CA GLY A 230 -15.95 -10.75 9.64
C GLY A 230 -14.90 -10.47 8.55
N ASN A 231 -14.36 -9.24 8.52
CA ASN A 231 -13.49 -8.77 7.44
C ASN A 231 -12.23 -9.64 7.29
N ALA A 232 -11.57 -9.97 8.39
CA ALA A 232 -10.38 -10.84 8.36
C ALA A 232 -10.72 -12.25 7.82
N SER A 233 -11.88 -12.82 8.18
CA SER A 233 -12.34 -14.10 7.66
C SER A 233 -12.67 -14.04 6.17
N ASN A 234 -13.32 -12.96 5.72
CA ASN A 234 -13.63 -12.75 4.31
C ASN A 234 -12.35 -12.58 3.48
N ALA A 235 -11.41 -11.75 3.93
CA ALA A 235 -10.11 -11.58 3.31
C ALA A 235 -9.34 -12.89 3.25
N SER A 236 -9.36 -13.69 4.34
CA SER A 236 -8.74 -15.01 4.38
C SER A 236 -9.31 -15.95 3.31
N LYS A 237 -10.64 -15.98 3.13
CA LYS A 237 -11.30 -16.78 2.08
C LYS A 237 -10.95 -16.29 0.68
N MET A 238 -10.84 -14.98 0.48
CA MET A 238 -10.43 -14.41 -0.81
C MET A 238 -9.00 -14.86 -1.18
N ILE A 239 -8.07 -14.84 -0.21
CA ILE A 239 -6.72 -15.37 -0.41
C ILE A 239 -6.79 -16.86 -0.82
N ASP A 240 -7.54 -17.69 -0.07
CA ASP A 240 -7.59 -19.13 -0.29
C ASP A 240 -8.10 -19.52 -1.69
N THR A 241 -9.02 -18.74 -2.26
CA THR A 241 -9.63 -18.98 -3.57
C THR A 241 -8.86 -18.40 -4.74
N SER A 242 -7.91 -17.50 -4.49
CA SER A 242 -7.16 -16.81 -5.53
C SER A 242 -6.15 -17.68 -6.25
N LYS A 243 -5.94 -17.42 -7.53
CA LYS A 243 -4.86 -17.98 -8.35
C LYS A 243 -3.69 -17.04 -8.50
N ILE A 244 -3.97 -15.73 -8.51
CA ILE A 244 -2.96 -14.69 -8.52
C ILE A 244 -3.26 -13.77 -7.35
N ILE A 245 -2.24 -13.46 -6.57
CA ILE A 245 -2.30 -12.42 -5.54
C ILE A 245 -1.27 -11.36 -5.85
N CYS A 246 -1.70 -10.12 -5.80
CA CYS A 246 -0.89 -8.93 -6.01
C CYS A 246 -0.77 -8.16 -4.69
N ILE A 247 0.43 -7.74 -4.31
CA ILE A 247 0.68 -6.85 -3.17
C ILE A 247 1.11 -5.50 -3.72
N TYR A 248 0.39 -4.43 -3.39
CA TYR A 248 0.68 -3.08 -3.84
C TYR A 248 0.63 -2.08 -2.69
N GLY A 249 1.64 -1.20 -2.63
CA GLY A 249 1.68 -0.11 -1.66
C GLY A 249 1.85 -0.53 -0.20
N MET A 250 2.37 -1.74 0.05
CA MET A 250 2.61 -2.27 1.38
C MET A 250 4.12 -2.46 1.63
N SER A 251 4.58 -2.11 2.82
CA SER A 251 6.00 -2.25 3.21
C SER A 251 6.42 -3.69 3.55
N LEU A 252 5.52 -4.67 3.53
CA LEU A 252 5.73 -6.02 4.05
C LEU A 252 6.33 -5.98 5.48
N GLY A 253 5.72 -5.19 6.37
CA GLY A 253 6.18 -4.99 7.74
C GLY A 253 5.90 -6.18 8.65
N GLU A 254 6.61 -6.23 9.79
CA GLU A 254 6.41 -7.25 10.83
C GLU A 254 5.02 -7.17 11.48
N THR A 255 4.36 -6.04 11.36
CA THR A 255 3.04 -5.82 11.94
C THR A 255 1.93 -6.64 11.29
N ASP A 256 2.15 -7.07 10.05
CA ASP A 256 1.18 -7.84 9.26
C ASP A 256 1.58 -9.32 9.08
N LEU A 257 2.40 -9.86 9.99
CA LEU A 257 2.94 -11.23 9.95
C LEU A 257 1.90 -12.32 9.68
N LEU A 258 0.68 -12.17 10.22
CA LEU A 258 -0.40 -13.14 10.01
C LEU A 258 -0.74 -13.27 8.53
N TRP A 259 -0.74 -12.17 7.79
CA TRP A 259 -1.04 -12.15 6.37
C TRP A 259 0.11 -12.73 5.56
N TRP A 260 1.36 -12.37 5.88
CA TRP A 260 2.53 -12.89 5.17
C TRP A 260 2.68 -14.40 5.33
N ASN A 261 2.50 -14.91 6.55
CA ASN A 261 2.51 -16.35 6.81
C ASN A 261 1.38 -17.08 6.04
N LYS A 262 0.18 -16.48 6.00
CA LYS A 262 -0.92 -17.02 5.22
C LYS A 262 -0.64 -17.04 3.73
N LEU A 263 -0.02 -16.00 3.17
CA LEU A 263 0.35 -15.93 1.75
C LEU A 263 1.39 -16.98 1.38
N VAL A 264 2.39 -17.22 2.23
CA VAL A 264 3.38 -18.28 2.02
C VAL A 264 2.71 -19.66 2.01
N ALA A 265 1.83 -19.91 2.97
CA ALA A 265 1.08 -21.18 3.03
C ALA A 265 0.15 -21.34 1.83
N TRP A 266 -0.54 -20.28 1.41
CA TRP A 266 -1.38 -20.27 0.21
C TRP A 266 -0.55 -20.56 -1.04
N LEU A 267 0.57 -19.90 -1.24
CA LEU A 267 1.43 -20.08 -2.41
C LEU A 267 1.97 -21.52 -2.50
N ASN A 268 2.34 -22.11 -1.36
CA ASN A 268 2.77 -23.50 -1.28
C ASN A 268 1.64 -24.50 -1.58
N GLY A 269 0.40 -24.11 -1.36
CA GLY A 269 -0.79 -24.97 -1.49
C GLY A 269 -1.24 -25.24 -2.94
N GLY A 270 -0.57 -24.73 -3.98
CA GLY A 270 -0.94 -25.01 -5.37
C GLY A 270 0.10 -24.52 -6.36
N ASN A 271 0.39 -25.32 -7.39
CA ASN A 271 1.39 -25.01 -8.42
C ASN A 271 0.92 -23.95 -9.43
N ASP A 272 -0.36 -23.64 -9.47
CA ASP A 272 -0.99 -22.63 -10.32
C ASP A 272 -1.27 -21.31 -9.58
N ARG A 273 -0.63 -21.13 -8.41
CA ARG A 273 -0.73 -19.93 -7.58
C ARG A 273 0.51 -19.07 -7.76
N HIS A 274 0.32 -17.79 -8.00
CA HIS A 274 1.38 -16.83 -8.24
C HIS A 274 1.22 -15.60 -7.37
N LEU A 275 2.32 -15.17 -6.74
CA LEU A 275 2.42 -13.95 -5.94
C LEU A 275 3.16 -12.88 -6.73
N ILE A 276 2.57 -11.70 -6.85
CA ILE A 276 3.19 -10.53 -7.48
C ILE A 276 3.35 -9.45 -6.43
N VAL A 277 4.54 -8.90 -6.30
CA VAL A 277 4.84 -7.80 -5.39
C VAL A 277 5.24 -6.57 -6.21
N PHE A 278 4.53 -5.47 -5.99
CA PHE A 278 4.85 -4.16 -6.55
C PHE A 278 5.60 -3.37 -5.47
N GLU A 279 6.90 -3.19 -5.66
CA GLU A 279 7.75 -2.43 -4.75
C GLU A 279 8.10 -1.09 -5.39
N HIS A 280 7.78 0.00 -4.70
CA HIS A 280 8.17 1.33 -5.15
C HIS A 280 9.64 1.58 -4.81
N ASP A 281 10.44 2.01 -5.79
CA ASP A 281 11.84 2.37 -5.58
C ASP A 281 12.25 3.54 -6.48
N ASP A 282 12.31 4.73 -5.91
CA ASP A 282 12.72 5.97 -6.59
C ASP A 282 14.18 5.95 -7.07
N HIS A 283 15.01 5.09 -6.48
CA HIS A 283 16.46 5.03 -6.74
C HIS A 283 16.86 3.88 -7.66
N PHE A 284 15.88 3.06 -8.09
CA PHE A 284 16.19 1.91 -8.91
C PHE A 284 16.55 2.32 -10.34
N SER A 285 17.83 2.21 -10.67
CA SER A 285 18.27 2.27 -12.07
C SER A 285 17.94 0.94 -12.76
N ARG A 286 17.05 0.98 -13.76
CA ARG A 286 16.70 -0.19 -14.59
C ARG A 286 17.90 -0.84 -15.29
N SER A 287 19.03 -0.16 -15.33
CA SER A 287 20.28 -0.65 -15.87
C SER A 287 21.03 -1.62 -14.94
N SER A 288 20.62 -1.77 -13.69
CA SER A 288 21.31 -2.64 -12.73
C SER A 288 20.63 -4.00 -12.59
N GLN A 289 21.07 -4.95 -13.41
CA GLN A 289 20.67 -6.36 -13.29
C GLN A 289 20.88 -6.93 -11.87
N PHE A 290 22.02 -6.58 -11.25
CA PHE A 290 22.32 -6.97 -9.87
C PHE A 290 21.35 -6.34 -8.83
N GLY A 291 20.87 -5.13 -9.09
CA GLY A 291 19.90 -4.46 -8.22
C GLY A 291 18.58 -5.23 -8.15
N TRP A 292 18.06 -5.69 -9.29
CA TRP A 292 16.85 -6.49 -9.35
C TRP A 292 17.00 -7.83 -8.63
N ILE A 293 18.11 -8.54 -8.84
CA ILE A 293 18.40 -9.82 -8.18
C ILE A 293 18.42 -9.63 -6.66
N ARG A 294 19.16 -8.62 -6.15
CA ARG A 294 19.21 -8.34 -4.71
C ARG A 294 17.84 -8.04 -4.11
N LYS A 295 16.98 -7.33 -4.84
CA LYS A 295 15.62 -7.05 -4.37
C LYS A 295 14.77 -8.31 -4.33
N MET A 296 14.86 -9.16 -5.33
CA MET A 296 14.19 -10.45 -5.33
C MET A 296 14.67 -11.34 -4.18
N ASP A 297 15.98 -11.43 -3.96
CA ASP A 297 16.56 -12.19 -2.84
C ASP A 297 16.08 -11.63 -1.49
N SER A 298 16.12 -10.31 -1.32
CA SER A 298 15.62 -9.65 -0.12
C SER A 298 14.12 -9.93 0.12
N LEU A 299 13.30 -9.96 -0.94
CA LEU A 299 11.88 -10.31 -0.86
C LEU A 299 11.69 -11.76 -0.40
N ILE A 300 12.45 -12.70 -0.97
CA ILE A 300 12.41 -14.13 -0.61
C ILE A 300 12.82 -14.33 0.85
N ASP A 301 13.94 -13.73 1.26
CA ASP A 301 14.44 -13.80 2.64
C ASP A 301 13.42 -13.22 3.63
N LYS A 302 12.79 -12.11 3.28
CA LYS A 302 11.76 -11.46 4.09
C LYS A 302 10.52 -12.36 4.24
N LEU A 303 10.03 -12.95 3.16
CA LEU A 303 8.91 -13.90 3.21
C LEU A 303 9.29 -15.15 3.99
N GLN A 304 10.54 -15.65 3.87
CA GLN A 304 11.03 -16.78 4.65
C GLN A 304 11.08 -16.45 6.15
N SER A 305 11.51 -15.25 6.53
CA SER A 305 11.56 -14.84 7.95
C SER A 305 10.18 -14.78 8.60
N TYR A 306 9.13 -14.53 7.81
CA TYR A 306 7.74 -14.49 8.27
C TYR A 306 7.05 -15.85 8.25
N ASN A 307 7.65 -16.84 7.62
CA ASN A 307 7.06 -18.17 7.49
C ASN A 307 7.15 -18.93 8.82
N LYS A 308 6.01 -19.18 9.46
CA LYS A 308 5.91 -19.98 10.69
C LYS A 308 5.83 -21.50 10.41
N ASN A 309 5.76 -21.93 9.13
CA ASN A 309 5.71 -23.35 8.77
C ASN A 309 7.10 -23.86 8.39
N PRO A 310 7.77 -24.65 9.27
CA PRO A 310 9.14 -25.11 9.03
C PRO A 310 9.28 -26.06 7.82
N GLY A 311 8.16 -26.63 7.35
CA GLY A 311 8.14 -27.51 6.16
C GLY A 311 8.15 -26.75 4.84
N ILE A 312 7.99 -25.41 4.83
CA ILE A 312 7.97 -24.60 3.61
C ILE A 312 9.29 -23.84 3.49
N LYS A 313 10.02 -24.07 2.39
CA LYS A 313 11.17 -23.25 1.99
C LYS A 313 10.70 -22.28 0.92
N VAL A 314 10.65 -20.98 1.22
CA VAL A 314 10.15 -19.96 0.28
C VAL A 314 11.01 -19.91 -0.98
N GLU A 315 12.29 -20.19 -0.89
CA GLU A 315 13.17 -20.32 -2.07
C GLU A 315 12.65 -21.33 -3.10
N SER A 316 12.04 -22.44 -2.67
CA SER A 316 11.45 -23.43 -3.59
C SER A 316 10.19 -22.91 -4.32
N LEU A 317 9.67 -21.76 -3.93
CA LEU A 317 8.51 -21.11 -4.52
C LEU A 317 8.91 -19.92 -5.42
N ARG A 318 10.20 -19.64 -5.57
CA ARG A 318 10.76 -18.45 -6.26
C ARG A 318 10.16 -18.24 -7.66
N ASP A 319 10.02 -19.29 -8.45
CA ASP A 319 9.50 -19.20 -9.82
C ASP A 319 8.03 -18.73 -9.90
N ARG A 320 7.33 -18.70 -8.76
CA ARG A 320 5.94 -18.26 -8.62
C ARG A 320 5.80 -16.96 -7.82
N ILE A 321 6.94 -16.35 -7.47
CA ILE A 321 7.02 -15.04 -6.83
C ILE A 321 7.60 -14.06 -7.87
N HIS A 322 6.87 -13.00 -8.16
CA HIS A 322 7.21 -12.03 -9.18
C HIS A 322 7.33 -10.64 -8.58
N LEU A 323 8.33 -9.88 -9.02
CA LEU A 323 8.60 -8.53 -8.54
C LEU A 323 8.44 -7.53 -9.69
N SER A 324 7.68 -6.46 -9.44
CA SER A 324 7.65 -5.27 -10.27
C SER A 324 8.13 -4.07 -9.46
N LEU A 325 8.95 -3.24 -10.08
CA LEU A 325 9.45 -1.98 -9.50
C LEU A 325 8.73 -0.76 -10.10
N LYS A 326 7.53 -1.00 -10.69
CA LYS A 326 6.69 0.07 -11.23
C LYS A 326 5.50 0.33 -10.32
N ASP A 327 5.20 1.60 -10.17
CA ASP A 327 3.97 2.06 -9.58
C ASP A 327 2.85 2.01 -10.64
N ILE A 328 1.94 1.04 -10.50
CA ILE A 328 0.88 0.81 -11.48
C ILE A 328 -0.40 1.59 -11.18
N PHE A 329 -0.63 2.01 -9.94
CA PHE A 329 -1.83 2.74 -9.51
C PHE A 329 -1.58 4.22 -9.22
N ALA A 330 -0.39 4.75 -9.54
CA ALA A 330 -0.12 6.16 -9.38
C ALA A 330 -0.96 7.00 -10.35
N TYR A 331 -1.95 7.70 -9.80
CA TYR A 331 -2.83 8.61 -10.52
C TYR A 331 -3.18 9.79 -9.63
N PRO A 332 -2.38 10.87 -9.63
CA PRO A 332 -2.62 12.02 -8.76
C PRO A 332 -3.99 12.65 -9.00
N LEU A 333 -4.84 12.60 -7.96
CA LEU A 333 -6.20 13.19 -7.96
C LEU A 333 -6.26 14.55 -7.26
N LEU A 334 -5.12 15.07 -6.76
CA LEU A 334 -5.02 16.35 -6.09
C LEU A 334 -4.48 17.40 -7.06
N GLU A 335 -5.31 18.35 -7.46
CA GLU A 335 -4.94 19.44 -8.37
C GLU A 335 -3.78 20.31 -7.83
N LYS A 336 -3.75 20.56 -6.53
CA LYS A 336 -2.67 21.32 -5.89
C LYS A 336 -1.30 20.66 -5.93
N GLU A 337 -1.22 19.34 -5.88
CA GLU A 337 0.08 18.66 -5.96
C GLU A 337 0.61 18.59 -7.39
N ARG A 338 -0.27 18.52 -8.37
CA ARG A 338 0.10 18.65 -9.78
C ARG A 338 0.72 20.01 -10.06
N ASN A 339 0.14 21.09 -9.52
CA ASN A 339 0.67 22.44 -9.63
C ASN A 339 1.95 22.63 -8.80
N ASN A 340 2.03 22.09 -7.58
CA ASN A 340 3.23 22.12 -6.74
C ASN A 340 4.40 21.32 -7.34
N GLN A 341 4.13 20.22 -8.05
CA GLN A 341 5.17 19.52 -8.81
C GLN A 341 5.67 20.36 -9.98
N ILE A 342 4.77 21.00 -10.71
CA ILE A 342 5.12 21.93 -11.80
C ILE A 342 5.94 23.08 -11.24
N GLU A 343 5.49 23.77 -10.20
CA GLU A 343 6.22 24.85 -9.53
C GLU A 343 7.57 24.39 -8.96
N SER A 344 7.66 23.18 -8.42
CA SER A 344 8.93 22.60 -7.96
C SER A 344 9.88 22.28 -9.11
N PHE A 345 9.37 21.84 -10.26
CA PHE A 345 10.18 21.67 -11.46
C PHE A 345 10.61 22.99 -12.05
N GLU A 346 9.73 23.97 -12.11
CA GLU A 346 10.04 25.33 -12.56
C GLU A 346 11.12 25.98 -11.66
N HIS A 347 11.01 25.85 -10.34
CA HIS A 347 12.04 26.34 -9.40
C HIS A 347 13.37 25.57 -9.49
N LYS A 348 13.34 24.26 -9.79
CA LYS A 348 14.58 23.49 -10.06
C LYS A 348 15.21 23.93 -11.38
N ILE A 349 14.41 24.22 -12.38
CA ILE A 349 14.86 24.75 -13.68
C ILE A 349 15.48 26.15 -13.48
N GLU A 350 14.83 27.01 -12.74
CA GLU A 350 15.33 28.36 -12.42
C GLU A 350 16.69 28.29 -11.68
N LYS A 351 16.83 27.39 -10.69
CA LYS A 351 18.11 27.15 -10.01
C LYS A 351 19.18 26.51 -10.90
N LEU A 352 18.81 25.74 -11.90
CA LEU A 352 19.74 25.22 -12.88
C LEU A 352 20.15 26.30 -13.86
N GLN A 353 19.23 27.18 -14.26
CA GLN A 353 19.52 28.34 -15.11
C GLN A 353 20.50 29.31 -14.44
N ASP A 354 20.35 29.56 -13.14
CA ASP A 354 21.30 30.38 -12.35
C ASP A 354 22.69 29.77 -12.23
N LYS A 355 22.85 28.46 -12.44
CA LYS A 355 24.13 27.75 -12.38
C LYS A 355 24.81 27.55 -13.74
N VAL A 356 24.08 27.77 -14.81
CA VAL A 356 24.56 27.62 -16.17
C VAL A 356 25.14 28.94 -16.66
N ASP A 357 26.26 28.86 -17.38
CA ASP A 357 26.87 30.05 -17.99
C ASP A 357 25.82 30.81 -18.82
N LYS A 358 25.82 32.15 -18.71
CA LYS A 358 24.84 33.05 -19.35
C LYS A 358 24.72 32.88 -20.88
N THR A 359 25.57 32.06 -21.48
CA THR A 359 25.56 31.73 -22.91
C THR A 359 24.80 30.44 -23.24
N THR A 360 24.50 29.59 -22.23
CA THR A 360 23.81 28.31 -22.39
C THR A 360 22.30 28.53 -22.27
N GLN A 361 21.53 28.04 -23.26
CA GLN A 361 20.07 28.04 -23.20
C GLN A 361 19.53 26.68 -22.77
N ILE A 362 18.44 26.69 -22.00
CA ILE A 362 17.74 25.47 -21.62
C ILE A 362 16.42 25.42 -22.38
N TYR A 363 16.24 24.35 -23.14
CA TYR A 363 15.02 24.08 -23.88
C TYR A 363 14.23 22.96 -23.17
N ILE A 364 12.92 23.10 -23.15
CA ILE A 364 12.01 22.09 -22.60
C ILE A 364 10.98 21.75 -23.66
N GLY A 365 10.90 20.50 -24.07
CA GLY A 365 9.93 20.08 -25.09
C GLY A 365 9.99 18.60 -25.41
N LYS A 366 9.00 18.15 -26.21
CA LYS A 366 8.92 16.77 -26.69
C LYS A 366 9.94 16.50 -27.80
N GLU A 367 10.30 17.54 -28.58
CA GLU A 367 11.22 17.45 -29.72
C GLU A 367 12.44 18.34 -29.47
N GLU A 368 13.57 17.94 -30.05
CA GLU A 368 14.81 18.67 -29.95
C GLU A 368 14.67 20.02 -30.69
N PRO A 369 15.06 21.15 -30.06
CA PRO A 369 14.91 22.46 -30.67
C PRO A 369 15.87 22.60 -31.85
N SER A 370 15.36 23.01 -33.01
CA SER A 370 16.13 23.17 -34.24
C SER A 370 17.18 24.29 -34.23
N ASN A 371 17.15 25.13 -33.19
CA ASN A 371 18.05 26.30 -33.01
C ASN A 371 18.99 26.14 -31.81
N ALA A 372 19.10 24.95 -31.21
CA ALA A 372 20.04 24.68 -30.15
C ALA A 372 21.50 24.81 -30.63
N LYS A 373 22.36 25.35 -29.73
CA LYS A 373 23.79 25.51 -29.99
C LYS A 373 24.58 24.51 -29.14
N GLU A 374 25.82 24.27 -29.52
CA GLU A 374 26.73 23.46 -28.71
C GLU A 374 26.89 24.07 -27.31
N GLY A 375 26.55 23.28 -26.29
CA GLY A 375 26.52 23.73 -24.90
C GLY A 375 25.12 24.03 -24.34
N ASP A 376 24.11 24.09 -25.17
CA ASP A 376 22.72 24.24 -24.71
C ASP A 376 22.22 22.92 -24.07
N ILE A 377 21.26 23.04 -23.16
CA ILE A 377 20.67 21.89 -22.46
C ILE A 377 19.24 21.70 -22.95
N TRP A 378 18.93 20.48 -23.40
CA TRP A 378 17.57 20.12 -23.74
C TRP A 378 17.02 19.12 -22.73
N LEU A 379 15.88 19.46 -22.15
CA LEU A 379 15.11 18.62 -21.22
C LEU A 379 13.88 18.08 -21.98
N GLN A 380 13.94 16.80 -22.32
CA GLN A 380 12.83 16.14 -23.03
C GLN A 380 11.70 15.83 -22.03
N VAL A 381 10.50 16.26 -22.37
CA VAL A 381 9.27 15.88 -21.66
C VAL A 381 8.82 14.52 -22.21
N VAL A 382 8.94 13.49 -21.41
CA VAL A 382 8.47 12.14 -21.73
C VAL A 382 7.14 11.93 -20.97
N GLU A 383 6.05 11.70 -21.70
CA GLU A 383 4.72 11.36 -21.14
C GLU A 383 4.68 9.95 -20.58
#